data_c157d01bbe851b0eb893719d111d9f04
#
_entry.id   c157d01bbe851b0eb893719d111d9f04
#
_cell.length_a   1.000
_cell.length_b   1.000
_cell.length_c   1.000
_cell.angle_alpha   90.00
_cell.angle_beta   90.00
_cell.angle_gamma   90.00
#
_symmetry.space_group_name_H-M   'P 1'
#
loop_
_entity.id
_entity.type
_entity.pdbx_description
1 polymer ?
#
loop_
_entity_poly.entity_id
_entity_poly.type
_entity_poly.pdbx_seq_one_letter_code
_entity_poly.pdbx_strand_id
1 'polypeptide(L)'
;MPQQRTGETHEFLSSKQSVLRKHPYFADLEPEAFEQLCRYAKHSTLKRGATIFAKGDPGNSLFAVISGTVKISISSPDGRNAILNLIGAGEIFGEVALLDGSTRSADATANSSCELFTIDRREFK
;
A
#
# COMPACT_ATOMS: atom_id res chain seq x y z
N MET A 1 -20.35 17.34 8.32
CA MET A 1 -20.22 18.72 7.85
C MET A 1 -19.42 18.79 6.57
N PRO A 2 -19.96 19.42 5.55
CA PRO A 2 -19.30 19.46 4.24
C PRO A 2 -17.90 20.05 4.27
N GLN A 3 -17.70 21.09 5.04
CA GLN A 3 -16.41 21.77 5.11
C GLN A 3 -15.31 20.89 5.68
N GLN A 4 -15.63 20.10 6.70
CA GLN A 4 -14.66 19.18 7.27
C GLN A 4 -14.29 18.10 6.28
N ARG A 5 -15.29 17.59 5.55
CA ARG A 5 -15.02 16.58 4.53
C ARG A 5 -14.12 17.12 3.44
N THR A 6 -14.34 18.35 3.04
CA THR A 6 -13.52 18.98 2.01
C THR A 6 -12.08 19.10 2.48
N GLY A 7 -11.87 19.54 3.74
CA GLY A 7 -10.54 19.63 4.31
C GLY A 7 -9.86 18.27 4.41
N GLU A 8 -10.57 17.27 4.88
CA GLU A 8 -10.05 15.91 4.97
C GLU A 8 -9.66 15.37 3.60
N THR A 9 -10.50 15.61 2.59
CA THR A 9 -10.23 15.15 1.23
C THR A 9 -8.96 15.79 0.68
N HIS A 10 -8.79 17.08 0.94
CA HIS A 10 -7.61 17.81 0.48
C HIS A 10 -6.34 17.29 1.16
N GLU A 11 -6.37 17.09 2.46
CA GLU A 11 -5.25 16.52 3.21
C GLU A 11 -4.93 15.10 2.73
N PHE A 12 -5.95 14.34 2.45
CA PHE A 12 -5.86 13.01 1.92
C PHE A 12 -5.09 12.98 0.61
N LEU A 13 -5.50 13.80 -0.35
CA LEU A 13 -4.83 13.88 -1.65
C LEU A 13 -3.38 14.32 -1.49
N SER A 14 -3.13 15.27 -0.60
CA SER A 14 -1.79 15.76 -0.33
C SER A 14 -0.90 14.65 0.25
N SER A 15 -1.42 13.89 1.22
CA SER A 15 -0.69 12.77 1.82
C SER A 15 -0.43 11.67 0.80
N LYS A 16 -1.43 11.35 0.00
CA LYS A 16 -1.36 10.34 -1.04
C LYS A 16 -0.26 10.70 -2.05
N GLN A 17 -0.27 11.93 -2.53
CA GLN A 17 0.71 12.39 -3.49
C GLN A 17 2.12 12.39 -2.89
N SER A 18 2.25 12.82 -1.65
CA SER A 18 3.54 12.87 -0.98
C SER A 18 4.16 11.48 -0.84
N VAL A 19 3.37 10.50 -0.45
CA VAL A 19 3.85 9.13 -0.28
C VAL A 19 4.23 8.51 -1.63
N LEU A 20 3.32 8.59 -2.60
CA LEU A 20 3.52 7.93 -3.88
C LEU A 20 4.64 8.57 -4.69
N ARG A 21 4.78 9.88 -4.64
CA ARG A 21 5.79 10.60 -5.42
C ARG A 21 7.21 10.26 -5.01
N LYS A 22 7.41 9.77 -3.81
CA LYS A 22 8.74 9.38 -3.32
C LYS A 22 9.25 8.12 -4.00
N HIS A 23 8.36 7.27 -4.47
CA HIS A 23 8.77 6.01 -5.09
C HIS A 23 9.23 6.25 -6.52
N PRO A 24 10.32 5.59 -6.95
CA PRO A 24 10.86 5.79 -8.31
C PRO A 24 9.87 5.56 -9.43
N TYR A 25 8.93 4.64 -9.28
CA TYR A 25 7.93 4.37 -10.31
C TYR A 25 7.05 5.57 -10.62
N PHE A 26 6.87 6.44 -9.65
CA PHE A 26 5.95 7.58 -9.78
C PHE A 26 6.68 8.89 -9.97
N ALA A 27 7.98 8.91 -9.69
CA ALA A 27 8.76 10.15 -9.77
C ALA A 27 8.83 10.70 -11.18
N ASP A 28 8.85 9.82 -12.18
CA ASP A 28 8.98 10.19 -13.58
C ASP A 28 7.65 10.32 -14.33
N LEU A 29 6.52 10.09 -13.64
CA LEU A 29 5.22 10.23 -14.27
C LEU A 29 4.89 11.69 -14.56
N GLU A 30 4.24 11.92 -15.69
CA GLU A 30 3.69 13.23 -15.99
C GLU A 30 2.70 13.63 -14.89
N PRO A 31 2.61 14.94 -14.55
CA PRO A 31 1.72 15.37 -13.48
C PRO A 31 0.28 14.93 -13.65
N GLU A 32 -0.25 14.98 -14.87
CA GLU A 32 -1.63 14.55 -15.12
C GLU A 32 -1.82 13.07 -14.89
N ALA A 33 -0.88 12.25 -15.36
CA ALA A 33 -0.94 10.81 -15.18
C ALA A 33 -0.84 10.44 -13.70
N PHE A 34 0.05 11.11 -12.98
CA PHE A 34 0.21 10.88 -11.55
C PHE A 34 -1.04 11.27 -10.77
N GLU A 35 -1.62 12.41 -11.10
CA GLU A 35 -2.84 12.88 -10.44
C GLU A 35 -3.99 11.90 -10.67
N GLN A 36 -4.11 11.40 -11.89
CA GLN A 36 -5.12 10.42 -12.24
C GLN A 36 -4.94 9.13 -11.45
N LEU A 37 -3.69 8.67 -11.35
CA LEU A 37 -3.37 7.49 -10.57
C LEU A 37 -3.77 7.65 -9.11
N CYS A 38 -3.50 8.82 -8.54
CA CYS A 38 -3.87 9.12 -7.15
C CYS A 38 -5.38 9.09 -6.94
N ARG A 39 -6.16 9.46 -7.93
CA ARG A 39 -7.62 9.42 -7.84
C ARG A 39 -8.16 8.01 -7.70
N TYR A 40 -7.47 7.03 -8.29
CA TYR A 40 -7.90 5.65 -8.24
C TYR A 40 -7.38 4.89 -7.04
N ALA A 41 -6.49 5.48 -6.26
CA ALA A 41 -5.99 4.83 -5.06
C ALA A 41 -7.08 4.77 -4.01
N LYS A 42 -7.30 3.58 -3.47
CA LYS A 42 -8.34 3.34 -2.47
C LYS A 42 -7.75 3.45 -1.08
N HIS A 43 -8.47 4.12 -0.20
CA HIS A 43 -8.06 4.26 1.19
C HIS A 43 -8.68 3.15 2.03
N SER A 44 -7.87 2.58 2.92
CA SER A 44 -8.33 1.55 3.86
C SER A 44 -7.76 1.84 5.22
N THR A 45 -8.56 1.56 6.25
CA THR A 45 -8.11 1.61 7.64
C THR A 45 -8.18 0.19 8.19
N LEU A 46 -7.07 -0.28 8.77
CA LEU A 46 -6.96 -1.65 9.24
C LEU A 46 -6.62 -1.68 10.72
N LYS A 47 -7.20 -2.64 11.41
CA LYS A 47 -6.88 -2.89 12.80
C LYS A 47 -5.65 -3.79 12.89
N ARG A 48 -4.93 -3.69 14.00
CA ARG A 48 -3.82 -4.58 14.28
C ARG A 48 -4.23 -6.03 14.09
N GLY A 49 -3.42 -6.79 13.39
CA GLY A 49 -3.66 -8.21 13.10
C GLY A 49 -4.42 -8.48 11.82
N ALA A 50 -4.96 -7.45 11.17
CA ALA A 50 -5.69 -7.65 9.92
C ALA A 50 -4.74 -8.10 8.82
N THR A 51 -5.18 -9.04 8.00
CA THR A 51 -4.40 -9.53 6.86
C THR A 51 -4.60 -8.61 5.67
N ILE A 52 -3.49 -8.16 5.08
CA ILE A 52 -3.51 -7.35 3.85
C ILE A 52 -3.46 -8.28 2.65
N PHE A 53 -2.51 -9.20 2.63
CA PHE A 53 -2.45 -10.29 1.67
C PHE A 53 -1.69 -11.46 2.29
N ALA A 54 -1.88 -12.63 1.70
CA ALA A 54 -1.21 -13.85 2.14
C ALA A 54 -0.28 -14.37 1.04
N LYS A 55 0.75 -15.08 1.45
CA LYS A 55 1.65 -15.75 0.51
C LYS A 55 0.84 -16.61 -0.46
N GLY A 56 1.12 -16.48 -1.73
CA GLY A 56 0.42 -17.21 -2.78
C GLY A 56 -0.74 -16.45 -3.40
N ASP A 57 -1.19 -15.36 -2.79
CA ASP A 57 -2.24 -14.54 -3.36
C ASP A 57 -1.78 -13.87 -4.65
N PRO A 58 -2.70 -13.56 -5.57
CA PRO A 58 -2.33 -12.78 -6.76
C PRO A 58 -1.77 -11.42 -6.37
N GLY A 59 -0.70 -11.00 -7.05
CA GLY A 59 -0.06 -9.72 -6.79
C GLY A 59 -0.62 -8.61 -7.68
N ASN A 60 -1.89 -8.27 -7.50
CA ASN A 60 -2.61 -7.35 -8.38
C ASN A 60 -2.62 -5.91 -7.93
N SER A 61 -1.99 -5.59 -6.82
CA SER A 61 -2.02 -4.23 -6.25
C SER A 61 -0.70 -3.88 -5.60
N LEU A 62 -0.44 -2.59 -5.48
CA LEU A 62 0.60 -2.11 -4.58
C LEU A 62 -0.05 -1.30 -3.47
N PHE A 63 0.69 -1.09 -2.40
CA PHE A 63 0.18 -0.45 -1.19
C PHE A 63 1.14 0.64 -0.73
N ALA A 64 0.58 1.74 -0.26
CA ALA A 64 1.35 2.83 0.35
C ALA A 64 0.88 2.99 1.79
N VAL A 65 1.81 3.00 2.74
CA VAL A 65 1.48 3.17 4.15
C VAL A 65 1.40 4.66 4.47
N ILE A 66 0.24 5.08 4.96
CA ILE A 66 0.01 6.47 5.36
C ILE A 66 0.32 6.63 6.84
N SER A 67 -0.13 5.69 7.65
CA SER A 67 0.14 5.69 9.09
C SER A 67 0.21 4.26 9.60
N GLY A 68 0.88 4.05 10.71
CA GLY A 68 1.02 2.74 11.32
C GLY A 68 2.15 1.93 10.70
N THR A 69 2.14 0.64 10.96
CA THR A 69 3.21 -0.28 10.55
C THR A 69 2.62 -1.57 10.00
N VAL A 70 3.20 -2.05 8.92
CA VAL A 70 2.83 -3.32 8.29
C VAL A 70 3.97 -4.31 8.47
N LYS A 71 3.62 -5.53 8.80
CA LYS A 71 4.58 -6.63 9.01
C LYS A 71 4.57 -7.54 7.80
N ILE A 72 5.74 -7.76 7.23
CA ILE A 72 5.96 -8.74 6.15
C ILE A 72 6.59 -9.96 6.79
N SER A 73 5.97 -11.13 6.63
CA SER A 73 6.43 -12.34 7.31
C SER A 73 6.23 -13.58 6.46
N ILE A 74 6.94 -14.64 6.82
CA ILE A 74 6.81 -15.96 6.21
C ILE A 74 6.62 -16.97 7.33
N SER A 75 5.66 -17.89 7.13
CA SER A 75 5.46 -19.03 8.02
C SER A 75 6.14 -20.26 7.44
N SER A 76 6.85 -21.00 8.27
CA SER A 76 7.42 -22.28 7.88
C SER A 76 6.43 -23.40 8.14
N PRO A 77 6.63 -24.60 7.52
CA PRO A 77 5.71 -25.74 7.72
C PRO A 77 5.57 -26.19 9.16
N ASP A 78 6.58 -25.94 10.00
CA ASP A 78 6.54 -26.31 11.41
C ASP A 78 5.86 -25.24 12.29
N GLY A 79 5.24 -24.24 11.68
CA GLY A 79 4.48 -23.23 12.39
C GLY A 79 5.28 -22.04 12.89
N ARG A 80 6.55 -21.97 12.57
CA ARG A 80 7.38 -20.83 12.94
C ARG A 80 7.18 -19.69 11.97
N ASN A 81 7.15 -18.48 12.52
CA ASN A 81 7.02 -17.27 11.73
C ASN A 81 8.33 -16.50 11.76
N ALA A 82 8.76 -16.04 10.59
CA ALA A 82 9.93 -15.18 10.48
C ALA A 82 9.46 -13.82 9.95
N ILE A 83 9.78 -12.76 10.67
CA ILE A 83 9.48 -11.40 10.22
C ILE A 83 10.61 -10.99 9.29
N LEU A 84 10.26 -10.68 8.04
CA LEU A 84 11.23 -10.27 7.03
C LEU A 84 11.43 -8.76 7.02
N ASN A 85 10.38 -8.00 7.32
CA ASN A 85 10.46 -6.55 7.26
C ASN A 85 9.28 -5.92 7.99
N LEU A 86 9.49 -4.69 8.42
CA LEU A 86 8.43 -3.82 8.94
C LEU A 86 8.38 -2.59 8.05
N ILE A 87 7.20 -2.30 7.52
CA ILE A 87 6.98 -1.21 6.59
C ILE A 87 6.28 -0.09 7.35
N GLY A 88 6.84 1.10 7.32
CA GLY A 88 6.28 2.23 8.05
C GLY A 88 5.66 3.29 7.14
N ALA A 89 5.17 4.35 7.77
CA ALA A 89 4.55 5.46 7.07
C ALA A 89 5.50 6.06 6.03
N GLY A 90 4.97 6.32 4.85
CA GLY A 90 5.74 6.87 3.73
C GLY A 90 6.36 5.83 2.84
N GLU A 91 6.23 4.55 3.16
CA GLU A 91 6.81 3.47 2.38
C GLU A 91 5.76 2.75 1.53
N ILE A 92 6.23 2.16 0.43
CA ILE A 92 5.40 1.42 -0.52
C ILE A 92 5.85 -0.04 -0.50
N PHE A 93 4.88 -0.95 -0.59
CA PHE A 93 5.18 -2.37 -0.65
C PHE A 93 4.22 -3.07 -1.62
N GLY A 94 4.59 -4.30 -2.00
CA GLY A 94 3.80 -5.08 -2.93
C GLY A 94 4.08 -4.82 -4.39
N GLU A 95 5.02 -3.92 -4.71
CA GLU A 95 5.31 -3.51 -6.08
C GLU A 95 6.01 -4.59 -6.91
N VAL A 96 6.77 -5.47 -6.27
CA VAL A 96 7.51 -6.51 -7.01
C VAL A 96 6.55 -7.45 -7.72
N ALA A 97 5.56 -7.98 -7.02
CA ALA A 97 4.57 -8.87 -7.60
C ALA A 97 3.73 -8.16 -8.67
N LEU A 98 3.45 -6.88 -8.46
CA LEU A 98 2.71 -6.08 -9.41
C LEU A 98 3.44 -5.99 -10.75
N LEU A 99 4.76 -5.83 -10.71
CA LEU A 99 5.56 -5.64 -11.91
C LEU A 99 5.79 -6.92 -12.69
N ASP A 100 6.10 -8.01 -12.01
CA ASP A 100 6.44 -9.26 -12.69
C ASP A 100 5.26 -10.22 -12.84
N GLY A 101 4.09 -9.86 -12.30
CA GLY A 101 2.90 -10.70 -12.40
C GLY A 101 2.93 -11.94 -11.53
N SER A 102 3.88 -12.03 -10.59
CA SER A 102 3.98 -13.18 -9.71
C SER A 102 2.95 -13.14 -8.59
N THR A 103 2.84 -14.24 -7.86
CA THR A 103 2.04 -14.28 -6.63
C THR A 103 2.86 -13.68 -5.48
N ARG A 104 2.17 -13.38 -4.39
CA ARG A 104 2.83 -12.83 -3.20
C ARG A 104 3.79 -13.85 -2.62
N SER A 105 5.00 -13.41 -2.28
CA SER A 105 6.05 -14.29 -1.74
C SER A 105 6.03 -14.37 -0.22
N ALA A 106 5.21 -13.56 0.44
CA ALA A 106 5.12 -13.49 1.89
C ALA A 106 3.75 -12.99 2.30
N ASP A 107 3.48 -13.05 3.60
CA ASP A 107 2.25 -12.47 4.17
C ASP A 107 2.48 -11.03 4.54
N ALA A 108 1.45 -10.20 4.42
CA ALA A 108 1.46 -8.83 4.92
C ALA A 108 0.29 -8.65 5.87
N THR A 109 0.59 -8.23 7.09
CA THR A 109 -0.42 -8.02 8.13
C THR A 109 -0.20 -6.67 8.81
N ALA A 110 -1.27 -6.10 9.31
CA ALA A 110 -1.18 -4.85 10.07
C ALA A 110 -0.51 -5.14 11.42
N ASN A 111 0.65 -4.56 11.64
CA ASN A 111 1.40 -4.72 12.88
C ASN A 111 0.89 -3.78 13.97
N SER A 112 0.20 -2.72 13.57
CA SER A 112 -0.53 -1.78 14.41
C SER A 112 -1.76 -1.35 13.63
N SER A 113 -2.61 -0.53 14.24
CA SER A 113 -3.64 0.15 13.45
C SER A 113 -2.96 0.95 12.36
N CYS A 114 -3.42 0.83 11.14
CA CYS A 114 -2.75 1.53 10.02
C CYS A 114 -3.74 1.98 8.96
N GLU A 115 -3.30 2.98 8.19
CA GLU A 115 -4.01 3.47 7.03
C GLU A 115 -3.17 3.20 5.80
N LEU A 116 -3.81 2.68 4.77
CA LEU A 116 -3.15 2.33 3.52
C LEU A 116 -3.87 2.95 2.34
N PHE A 117 -3.11 3.23 1.29
CA PHE A 117 -3.68 3.41 -0.05
C PHE A 117 -3.33 2.18 -0.88
N THR A 118 -4.31 1.72 -1.67
CA THR A 118 -4.15 0.57 -2.55
C THR A 118 -4.35 1.02 -3.98
N ILE A 119 -3.42 0.65 -4.86
CA ILE A 119 -3.51 0.95 -6.29
C ILE A 119 -3.49 -0.37 -7.05
N ASP A 120 -4.55 -0.64 -7.82
CA ASP A 120 -4.69 -1.86 -8.59
C ASP A 120 -3.81 -1.81 -9.85
N ARG A 121 -3.36 -2.99 -10.29
CA ARG A 121 -2.52 -3.15 -11.45
C ARG A 121 -3.09 -2.50 -12.70
N ARG A 122 -4.39 -2.61 -12.90
CA ARG A 122 -5.04 -2.06 -14.10
C ARG A 122 -4.93 -0.54 -14.21
N GLU A 123 -4.55 0.13 -13.14
CA GLU A 123 -4.36 1.58 -13.15
C GLU A 123 -2.99 1.99 -13.69
N PHE A 124 -2.13 1.02 -13.97
CA PHE A 124 -0.77 1.26 -14.45
C PHE A 124 -0.62 1.14 -15.97
N LYS A 125 -1.67 1.27 -16.69
CA LYS A 125 -1.60 1.20 -18.16
C LYS A 125 -1.12 2.48 -18.81
#